data_559673e10c66aca486e767d0af5a5f62
#
_entry.id   559673e10c66aca486e767d0af5a5f62
#
_cell.length_a   1.000
_cell.length_b   1.000
_cell.length_c   1.000
_cell.angle_alpha   90.00
_cell.angle_beta   90.00
_cell.angle_gamma   90.00
#
_symmetry.space_group_name_H-M   'P 1'
#
loop_
_entity.id
_entity.type
_entity.pdbx_description
1 polymer ?
#
loop_
_entity_poly.entity_id
_entity_poly.type
_entity_poly.pdbx_seq_one_letter_code
_entity_poly.pdbx_strand_id
1 'polypeptide(L)'
;VTTGLPDPAGFPNCPVCAYAVTGTARLCSDCAGRTLQPVADSHCPVCSQTTLSGRPCANRLCALPVAQRGFSRVDAVAVYSGALRDKIHQLKYDGAYGWAMIFGRLLVGWMESHPEQIRGVDHVVGNPTHTGRQPLQHIEAIMDAAYTEDVTHAFPLSPPGAHRLVKGRETPRSANRNLDDKRAAAAAHAAALTWTGDTGDIQGATILLVDDVFTSGSQLQQVALRLRASGAADVRGLVLARVPWSG
;
A
#
# COMPACT_ATOMS: atom_id res chain seq x y z
N VAL A 1 -29.05 -7.06 5.88
CA VAL A 1 -28.05 -6.23 5.23
C VAL A 1 -26.93 -7.17 4.84
N THR A 2 -26.92 -7.60 3.59
CA THR A 2 -25.73 -8.26 3.02
C THR A 2 -24.61 -7.22 3.09
N THR A 3 -23.74 -7.40 4.05
CA THR A 3 -22.50 -6.66 4.12
C THR A 3 -21.84 -6.87 2.75
N GLY A 4 -21.48 -5.84 2.03
CA GLY A 4 -20.85 -5.94 0.71
C GLY A 4 -19.49 -6.65 0.73
N LEU A 5 -19.41 -7.73 1.51
CA LEU A 5 -18.26 -8.61 1.58
C LEU A 5 -18.12 -9.35 0.25
N PRO A 6 -16.91 -9.50 -0.25
CA PRO A 6 -16.67 -10.31 -1.44
C PRO A 6 -17.09 -11.77 -1.19
N ASP A 7 -17.29 -12.50 -2.27
CA ASP A 7 -17.48 -13.94 -2.21
C ASP A 7 -16.47 -14.60 -1.25
N PRO A 8 -16.84 -15.74 -0.63
CA PRO A 8 -16.01 -16.41 0.38
C PRO A 8 -14.53 -16.51 0.06
N ALA A 9 -14.21 -16.65 -1.18
CA ALA A 9 -12.84 -16.67 -1.64
C ALA A 9 -12.13 -15.32 -1.54
N GLY A 10 -12.86 -14.24 -1.38
CA GLY A 10 -12.30 -12.92 -1.64
C GLY A 10 -11.81 -12.75 -3.09
N PHE A 11 -11.57 -13.89 -3.75
CA PHE A 11 -11.19 -14.02 -5.15
C PHE A 11 -12.02 -15.13 -5.79
N PRO A 12 -12.37 -15.04 -7.08
CA PRO A 12 -13.12 -16.06 -7.77
C PRO A 12 -12.47 -17.46 -7.61
N ASN A 13 -13.32 -18.47 -7.47
CA ASN A 13 -12.94 -19.88 -7.52
C ASN A 13 -12.27 -20.50 -6.27
N CYS A 14 -12.29 -19.88 -5.11
CA CYS A 14 -11.95 -20.62 -3.90
C CYS A 14 -13.18 -21.27 -3.29
N PRO A 15 -13.30 -22.61 -3.32
CA PRO A 15 -14.46 -23.30 -2.75
C PRO A 15 -14.48 -23.29 -1.22
N VAL A 16 -13.32 -23.07 -0.60
CA VAL A 16 -13.16 -23.05 0.85
C VAL A 16 -12.26 -21.88 1.23
N CYS A 17 -12.85 -20.77 1.58
CA CYS A 17 -12.10 -19.65 2.17
C CYS A 17 -12.34 -19.67 3.68
N ALA A 18 -11.29 -19.77 4.46
CA ALA A 18 -11.34 -19.73 5.91
C ALA A 18 -12.11 -18.50 6.43
N TYR A 19 -12.07 -17.42 5.69
CA TYR A 19 -12.83 -16.22 5.98
C TYR A 19 -14.34 -16.42 6.04
N ALA A 20 -14.91 -17.17 5.11
CA ALA A 20 -16.35 -17.41 5.08
C ALA A 20 -16.81 -18.44 6.10
N VAL A 21 -15.96 -19.41 6.41
CA VAL A 21 -16.32 -20.56 7.24
C VAL A 21 -16.00 -20.33 8.71
N THR A 22 -14.88 -19.68 9.01
CA THR A 22 -14.37 -19.56 10.40
C THR A 22 -14.36 -18.12 10.91
N GLY A 23 -14.62 -17.13 10.07
CA GLY A 23 -14.45 -15.71 10.41
C GLY A 23 -13.01 -15.33 10.70
N THR A 24 -12.05 -16.25 10.48
CA THR A 24 -10.65 -15.97 10.69
C THR A 24 -10.07 -15.22 9.50
N ALA A 25 -9.16 -14.36 9.81
CA ALA A 25 -8.62 -13.39 8.91
C ALA A 25 -7.55 -13.91 7.94
N ARG A 26 -7.54 -15.15 7.54
CA ARG A 26 -6.52 -15.68 6.64
C ARG A 26 -7.08 -15.94 5.24
N LEU A 27 -6.53 -15.24 4.26
CA LEU A 27 -6.70 -15.63 2.87
C LEU A 27 -6.12 -17.04 2.72
N CYS A 28 -6.88 -17.94 2.12
CA CYS A 28 -6.34 -19.28 1.94
C CYS A 28 -5.15 -19.22 0.97
N SER A 29 -4.09 -19.97 1.30
CA SER A 29 -2.85 -20.00 0.51
C SER A 29 -3.09 -20.38 -0.95
N ASP A 30 -4.04 -21.27 -1.20
CA ASP A 30 -4.40 -21.69 -2.55
C ASP A 30 -5.06 -20.58 -3.36
N CYS A 31 -5.91 -19.76 -2.72
CA CYS A 31 -6.50 -18.59 -3.37
C CYS A 31 -5.44 -17.55 -3.69
N ALA A 32 -4.55 -17.27 -2.75
CA ALA A 32 -3.45 -16.35 -2.96
C ALA A 32 -2.53 -16.87 -4.08
N GLY A 33 -2.14 -18.13 -4.03
CA GLY A 33 -1.27 -18.72 -5.04
C GLY A 33 -1.85 -18.74 -6.46
N ARG A 34 -3.17 -18.92 -6.60
CA ARG A 34 -3.83 -18.92 -7.92
C ARG A 34 -4.20 -17.53 -8.43
N THR A 35 -4.36 -16.58 -7.56
CA THR A 35 -4.95 -15.27 -7.89
C THR A 35 -3.95 -14.14 -7.83
N LEU A 36 -2.98 -14.24 -6.93
CA LEU A 36 -1.90 -13.28 -6.81
C LEU A 36 -0.72 -13.76 -7.65
N GLN A 37 -0.35 -12.98 -8.66
CA GLN A 37 0.91 -13.19 -9.34
C GLN A 37 2.03 -12.64 -8.46
N PRO A 38 2.92 -13.49 -7.92
CA PRO A 38 3.98 -13.04 -7.04
C PRO A 38 4.96 -12.12 -7.77
N VAL A 39 5.62 -11.27 -7.03
CA VAL A 39 6.79 -10.56 -7.55
C VAL A 39 7.87 -11.59 -7.87
N ALA A 40 8.49 -11.48 -9.03
CA ALA A 40 9.55 -12.41 -9.45
C ALA A 40 10.75 -12.33 -8.51
N ASP A 41 11.44 -13.45 -8.31
CA ASP A 41 12.67 -13.51 -7.48
C ASP A 41 13.73 -12.50 -7.97
N SER A 42 13.87 -12.39 -9.31
CA SER A 42 14.71 -11.36 -9.92
C SER A 42 13.95 -10.05 -10.05
N HIS A 43 14.07 -9.21 -9.04
CA HIS A 43 13.42 -7.90 -9.00
C HIS A 43 14.37 -6.81 -8.49
N CYS A 44 14.01 -5.58 -8.75
CA CYS A 44 14.72 -4.40 -8.24
C CYS A 44 14.56 -4.31 -6.71
N PRO A 45 15.65 -4.27 -5.92
CA PRO A 45 15.58 -4.19 -4.46
C PRO A 45 15.02 -2.86 -3.96
N VAL A 46 14.84 -1.89 -4.85
CA VAL A 46 14.32 -0.55 -4.50
C VAL A 46 12.82 -0.43 -4.76
N CYS A 47 12.26 -1.06 -5.79
CA CYS A 47 10.86 -0.83 -6.16
C CYS A 47 10.10 -2.09 -6.59
N SER A 48 10.61 -3.27 -6.28
CA SER A 48 10.02 -4.58 -6.59
C SER A 48 9.65 -4.80 -8.08
N GLN A 49 10.21 -3.99 -8.99
CA GLN A 49 10.03 -4.20 -10.43
C GLN A 49 10.80 -5.45 -10.86
N THR A 50 10.15 -6.36 -11.56
CA THR A 50 10.85 -7.47 -12.23
C THR A 50 11.97 -6.92 -13.11
N THR A 51 13.17 -7.46 -12.95
CA THR A 51 14.36 -7.07 -13.74
C THR A 51 14.85 -8.24 -14.55
N LEU A 52 15.42 -7.96 -15.72
CA LEU A 52 16.18 -8.94 -16.46
C LEU A 52 17.57 -9.06 -15.84
N SER A 53 18.10 -10.27 -15.78
CA SER A 53 19.44 -10.52 -15.23
C SER A 53 20.48 -9.58 -15.85
N GLY A 54 21.25 -8.94 -14.97
CA GLY A 54 22.31 -8.02 -15.37
C GLY A 54 21.87 -6.64 -15.89
N ARG A 55 20.57 -6.34 -15.93
CA ARG A 55 20.09 -5.01 -16.34
C ARG A 55 19.65 -4.17 -15.12
N PRO A 56 20.00 -2.88 -15.07
CA PRO A 56 19.51 -1.99 -14.04
C PRO A 56 18.00 -1.79 -14.19
N CYS A 57 17.34 -1.43 -13.07
CA CYS A 57 15.92 -1.10 -13.09
C CYS A 57 15.65 0.12 -13.98
N ALA A 58 14.68 0.02 -14.87
CA ALA A 58 14.27 1.09 -15.77
C ALA A 58 13.60 2.28 -15.05
N ASN A 59 13.14 2.11 -13.82
CA ASN A 59 12.56 3.20 -13.04
C ASN A 59 13.68 4.17 -12.59
N ARG A 60 13.64 5.40 -13.12
CA ARG A 60 14.64 6.44 -12.82
C ARG A 60 14.79 6.77 -11.33
N LEU A 61 13.71 6.60 -10.54
CA LEU A 61 13.78 6.80 -9.09
C LEU A 61 14.74 5.84 -8.40
N CYS A 62 14.90 4.62 -8.94
CA CYS A 62 15.78 3.62 -8.34
C CYS A 62 17.26 3.97 -8.45
N ALA A 63 17.63 4.79 -9.43
CA ALA A 63 19.00 5.28 -9.61
C ALA A 63 19.34 6.49 -8.71
N LEU A 64 18.34 7.12 -8.08
CA LEU A 64 18.54 8.27 -7.21
C LEU A 64 19.09 7.84 -5.84
N PRO A 65 19.98 8.65 -5.22
CA PRO A 65 20.30 8.52 -3.80
C PRO A 65 19.03 8.57 -2.93
N VAL A 66 19.03 7.90 -1.78
CA VAL A 66 17.88 7.85 -0.86
C VAL A 66 17.40 9.26 -0.47
N ALA A 67 18.32 10.19 -0.22
CA ALA A 67 17.99 11.57 0.13
C ALA A 67 17.15 12.29 -0.95
N GLN A 68 17.36 11.96 -2.22
CA GLN A 68 16.61 12.51 -3.34
C GLN A 68 15.35 11.69 -3.66
N ARG A 69 15.36 10.40 -3.37
CA ARG A 69 14.23 9.50 -3.57
C ARG A 69 13.20 9.59 -2.46
N GLY A 70 13.61 9.86 -1.22
CA GLY A 70 12.75 9.97 -0.05
C GLY A 70 12.49 8.63 0.66
N PHE A 71 12.37 7.54 -0.05
CA PHE A 71 12.20 6.19 0.51
C PHE A 71 13.44 5.32 0.29
N SER A 72 13.72 4.39 1.19
CA SER A 72 14.82 3.45 1.04
C SER A 72 14.46 2.32 0.07
N ARG A 73 13.25 1.77 0.19
CA ARG A 73 12.73 0.72 -0.68
C ARG A 73 11.20 0.73 -0.72
N VAL A 74 10.63 0.01 -1.67
CA VAL A 74 9.21 -0.31 -1.77
C VAL A 74 9.06 -1.79 -2.10
N ASP A 75 8.40 -2.49 -1.19
CA ASP A 75 8.04 -3.89 -1.38
C ASP A 75 6.61 -3.98 -1.92
N ALA A 76 6.29 -5.03 -2.64
CA ALA A 76 4.96 -5.27 -3.18
C ALA A 76 4.48 -6.68 -2.84
N VAL A 77 3.21 -6.79 -2.45
CA VAL A 77 2.59 -8.09 -2.17
C VAL A 77 2.51 -8.92 -3.44
N ALA A 78 2.12 -8.30 -4.56
CA ALA A 78 1.97 -8.99 -5.84
C ALA A 78 2.13 -8.06 -7.05
N VAL A 79 2.09 -8.65 -8.25
CA VAL A 79 2.04 -7.92 -9.51
C VAL A 79 0.62 -7.40 -9.78
N TYR A 80 0.51 -6.18 -10.29
CA TYR A 80 -0.78 -5.56 -10.66
C TYR A 80 -1.34 -6.19 -11.94
N SER A 81 -2.01 -7.31 -11.79
CA SER A 81 -2.55 -8.09 -12.91
C SER A 81 -3.81 -8.86 -12.49
N GLY A 82 -4.54 -9.36 -13.49
CA GLY A 82 -5.68 -10.26 -13.30
C GLY A 82 -6.67 -9.80 -12.25
N ALA A 83 -7.13 -10.73 -11.43
CA ALA A 83 -8.15 -10.49 -10.43
C ALA A 83 -7.73 -9.44 -9.39
N LEU A 84 -6.46 -9.39 -8.98
CA LEU A 84 -6.00 -8.38 -8.02
C LEU A 84 -6.24 -6.96 -8.55
N ARG A 85 -5.89 -6.70 -9.81
CA ARG A 85 -6.15 -5.41 -10.46
C ARG A 85 -7.64 -5.05 -10.44
N ASP A 86 -8.49 -6.02 -10.80
CA ASP A 86 -9.91 -5.79 -10.91
C ASP A 86 -10.55 -5.53 -9.53
N LYS A 87 -10.08 -6.21 -8.49
CA LYS A 87 -10.57 -6.03 -7.13
C LYS A 87 -10.08 -4.73 -6.47
N ILE A 88 -8.86 -4.31 -6.75
CA ILE A 88 -8.40 -2.96 -6.38
C ILE A 88 -9.27 -1.90 -7.06
N HIS A 89 -9.62 -2.09 -8.34
CA HIS A 89 -10.51 -1.18 -9.06
C HIS A 89 -11.89 -1.11 -8.42
N GLN A 90 -12.51 -2.26 -8.13
CA GLN A 90 -13.81 -2.34 -7.48
C GLN A 90 -13.83 -1.62 -6.13
N LEU A 91 -12.80 -1.80 -5.30
CA LEU A 91 -12.68 -1.08 -4.04
C LEU A 91 -12.60 0.44 -4.25
N LYS A 92 -11.75 0.88 -5.20
CA LYS A 92 -11.46 2.31 -5.41
C LYS A 92 -12.60 3.10 -6.04
N TYR A 93 -13.37 2.48 -6.93
CA TYR A 93 -14.30 3.18 -7.80
C TYR A 93 -15.75 2.72 -7.65
N ASP A 94 -15.97 1.47 -7.25
CA ASP A 94 -17.31 0.92 -7.09
C ASP A 94 -17.74 0.85 -5.62
N GLY A 95 -16.84 1.18 -4.69
CA GLY A 95 -17.13 1.19 -3.26
C GLY A 95 -17.32 -0.20 -2.65
N ALA A 96 -16.75 -1.24 -3.28
CA ALA A 96 -16.85 -2.61 -2.81
C ALA A 96 -16.02 -2.84 -1.53
N TYR A 97 -16.50 -2.31 -0.41
CA TYR A 97 -15.82 -2.24 0.89
C TYR A 97 -15.26 -3.59 1.37
N GLY A 98 -15.95 -4.69 1.07
CA GLY A 98 -15.49 -6.02 1.46
C GLY A 98 -14.06 -6.36 1.01
N TRP A 99 -13.58 -5.75 -0.06
CA TRP A 99 -12.21 -5.93 -0.52
C TRP A 99 -11.18 -5.28 0.40
N ALA A 100 -11.55 -4.25 1.16
CA ALA A 100 -10.65 -3.66 2.16
C ALA A 100 -10.25 -4.69 3.22
N MET A 101 -11.20 -5.55 3.64
CA MET A 101 -10.94 -6.64 4.58
C MET A 101 -9.90 -7.64 4.05
N ILE A 102 -10.04 -8.02 2.78
CA ILE A 102 -9.10 -8.94 2.13
C ILE A 102 -7.72 -8.31 1.97
N PHE A 103 -7.67 -7.03 1.59
CA PHE A 103 -6.41 -6.32 1.40
C PHE A 103 -5.70 -6.03 2.72
N GLY A 104 -6.43 -5.69 3.79
CA GLY A 104 -5.86 -5.56 5.13
C GLY A 104 -5.18 -6.86 5.57
N ARG A 105 -5.84 -7.99 5.34
CA ARG A 105 -5.31 -9.33 5.59
C ARG A 105 -4.06 -9.65 4.78
N LEU A 106 -4.06 -9.32 3.49
CA LEU A 106 -2.88 -9.52 2.65
C LEU A 106 -1.69 -8.71 3.16
N LEU A 107 -1.91 -7.48 3.63
CA LEU A 107 -0.85 -6.66 4.22
C LEU A 107 -0.30 -7.28 5.51
N VAL A 108 -1.17 -7.70 6.43
CA VAL A 108 -0.75 -8.33 7.68
C VAL A 108 -0.01 -9.63 7.41
N GLY A 109 -0.55 -10.52 6.58
CA GLY A 109 0.10 -11.77 6.21
C GLY A 109 1.45 -11.56 5.51
N TRP A 110 1.57 -10.50 4.70
CA TRP A 110 2.85 -10.14 4.11
C TRP A 110 3.85 -9.69 5.19
N MET A 111 3.44 -8.83 6.12
CA MET A 111 4.30 -8.36 7.21
C MET A 111 4.75 -9.52 8.10
N GLU A 112 3.86 -10.46 8.43
CA GLU A 112 4.18 -11.67 9.21
C GLU A 112 5.22 -12.55 8.50
N SER A 113 5.12 -12.68 7.18
CA SER A 113 6.01 -13.52 6.38
C SER A 113 7.36 -12.86 6.02
N HIS A 114 7.49 -11.56 6.28
CA HIS A 114 8.68 -10.77 5.94
C HIS A 114 9.21 -9.96 7.14
N PRO A 115 9.56 -10.61 8.27
CA PRO A 115 9.95 -9.92 9.52
C PRO A 115 11.19 -9.03 9.34
N GLU A 116 12.10 -9.40 8.45
CA GLU A 116 13.30 -8.58 8.18
C GLU A 116 12.96 -7.23 7.55
N GLN A 117 11.90 -7.19 6.74
CA GLN A 117 11.43 -5.99 6.09
C GLN A 117 10.73 -5.03 7.06
N ILE A 118 10.16 -5.57 8.13
CA ILE A 118 9.41 -4.83 9.15
C ILE A 118 10.30 -4.44 10.34
N ARG A 119 11.47 -5.04 10.46
CA ARG A 119 12.38 -4.78 11.60
C ARG A 119 12.65 -3.29 11.74
N GLY A 120 12.41 -2.76 12.96
CA GLY A 120 12.66 -1.37 13.32
C GLY A 120 11.68 -0.38 12.66
N VAL A 121 10.52 -0.83 12.21
CA VAL A 121 9.43 0.06 11.80
C VAL A 121 8.72 0.56 13.06
N ASP A 122 8.66 1.88 13.22
CA ASP A 122 8.00 2.54 14.35
C ASP A 122 6.53 2.85 14.08
N HIS A 123 6.18 3.07 12.79
CA HIS A 123 4.80 3.36 12.38
C HIS A 123 4.48 2.72 11.03
N VAL A 124 3.31 2.08 10.95
CA VAL A 124 2.70 1.64 9.69
C VAL A 124 1.56 2.61 9.37
N VAL A 125 1.70 3.37 8.29
CA VAL A 125 0.72 4.41 7.91
C VAL A 125 0.27 4.25 6.47
N GLY A 126 -1.01 4.49 6.21
CA GLY A 126 -1.54 4.53 4.85
C GLY A 126 -1.18 5.82 4.12
N ASN A 127 -1.00 5.77 2.81
CA ASN A 127 -0.93 6.94 1.93
C ASN A 127 -2.36 7.47 1.72
N PRO A 128 -2.85 8.49 2.47
CA PRO A 128 -4.26 8.70 2.67
C PRO A 128 -4.97 9.26 1.44
N THR A 129 -6.23 8.90 1.30
CA THR A 129 -7.16 9.59 0.42
C THR A 129 -7.66 10.87 1.10
N HIS A 130 -8.30 11.77 0.36
CA HIS A 130 -8.84 12.97 1.01
C HIS A 130 -10.12 12.64 1.80
N THR A 131 -10.32 13.35 2.91
CA THR A 131 -11.53 13.25 3.73
C THR A 131 -12.78 13.56 2.89
N GLY A 132 -13.77 12.68 2.94
CA GLY A 132 -14.98 12.78 2.12
C GLY A 132 -14.88 12.23 0.70
N ARG A 133 -13.78 11.56 0.34
CA ARG A 133 -13.66 10.88 -0.96
C ARG A 133 -14.80 9.89 -1.19
N GLN A 134 -15.39 9.96 -2.37
CA GLN A 134 -16.40 9.02 -2.84
C GLN A 134 -15.81 8.05 -3.88
N PRO A 135 -16.28 6.81 -3.96
CA PRO A 135 -17.31 6.19 -3.11
C PRO A 135 -16.75 5.78 -1.73
N LEU A 136 -15.43 5.75 -1.55
CA LEU A 136 -14.78 5.23 -0.35
C LEU A 136 -13.39 5.84 -0.15
N GLN A 137 -13.02 6.08 1.08
CA GLN A 137 -11.64 6.30 1.51
C GLN A 137 -10.94 4.94 1.59
N HIS A 138 -10.48 4.43 0.45
CA HIS A 138 -10.10 3.04 0.31
C HIS A 138 -8.80 2.68 1.04
N ILE A 139 -7.84 3.59 1.15
CA ILE A 139 -6.61 3.33 1.92
C ILE A 139 -6.91 3.26 3.41
N GLU A 140 -7.71 4.19 3.91
CA GLU A 140 -8.13 4.22 5.31
C GLU A 140 -8.90 2.93 5.66
N ALA A 141 -9.81 2.51 4.79
CA ALA A 141 -10.54 1.26 4.97
C ALA A 141 -9.62 0.00 4.99
N ILE A 142 -8.58 -0.02 4.15
CA ILE A 142 -7.57 -1.09 4.15
C ILE A 142 -6.77 -1.06 5.46
N MET A 143 -6.38 0.12 5.93
CA MET A 143 -5.61 0.27 7.17
C MET A 143 -6.42 -0.11 8.41
N ASP A 144 -7.70 0.27 8.46
CA ASP A 144 -8.64 -0.14 9.53
C ASP A 144 -8.82 -1.66 9.55
N ALA A 145 -8.93 -2.26 8.37
CA ALA A 145 -9.01 -3.70 8.24
C ALA A 145 -7.69 -4.37 8.67
N ALA A 146 -6.54 -3.84 8.28
CA ALA A 146 -5.24 -4.37 8.70
C ALA A 146 -5.07 -4.32 10.22
N TYR A 147 -5.47 -3.23 10.87
CA TYR A 147 -5.48 -3.15 12.34
C TYR A 147 -6.35 -4.24 12.99
N THR A 148 -7.54 -4.47 12.43
CA THR A 148 -8.47 -5.49 12.93
C THR A 148 -7.93 -6.90 12.72
N GLU A 149 -7.19 -7.14 11.64
CA GLU A 149 -6.57 -8.43 11.31
C GLU A 149 -5.33 -8.73 12.16
N ASP A 150 -4.61 -7.71 12.60
CA ASP A 150 -3.48 -7.83 13.54
C ASP A 150 -3.95 -8.04 14.98
N VAL A 151 -4.56 -9.20 15.22
CA VAL A 151 -5.20 -9.54 16.51
C VAL A 151 -4.24 -9.45 17.70
N THR A 152 -2.97 -9.69 17.46
CA THR A 152 -1.92 -9.65 18.51
C THR A 152 -1.27 -8.28 18.63
N HIS A 153 -1.66 -7.32 17.82
CA HIS A 153 -1.03 -6.00 17.74
C HIS A 153 0.49 -6.07 17.60
N ALA A 154 0.93 -6.99 16.73
CA ALA A 154 2.36 -7.21 16.47
C ALA A 154 2.99 -6.09 15.64
N PHE A 155 2.18 -5.31 14.94
CA PHE A 155 2.62 -4.24 14.06
C PHE A 155 2.16 -2.87 14.59
N PRO A 156 2.96 -1.80 14.39
CA PRO A 156 2.63 -0.46 14.88
C PRO A 156 1.59 0.24 13.97
N LEU A 157 0.43 -0.39 13.80
CA LEU A 157 -0.75 0.10 13.11
C LEU A 157 -1.54 1.06 14.02
N SER A 158 -2.18 2.05 13.43
CA SER A 158 -3.08 2.94 14.18
C SER A 158 -4.48 2.33 14.28
N PRO A 159 -5.18 2.52 15.41
CA PRO A 159 -6.57 2.12 15.55
C PRO A 159 -7.47 2.74 14.47
N PRO A 160 -8.60 2.10 14.12
CA PRO A 160 -9.56 2.63 13.16
C PRO A 160 -9.98 4.08 13.48
N GLY A 161 -9.94 4.93 12.46
CA GLY A 161 -10.26 6.35 12.59
C GLY A 161 -9.17 7.22 13.25
N ALA A 162 -8.08 6.63 13.77
CA ALA A 162 -6.97 7.36 14.40
C ALA A 162 -5.70 7.36 13.52
N HIS A 163 -5.88 7.52 12.21
CA HIS A 163 -4.76 7.51 11.26
C HIS A 163 -3.77 8.63 11.52
N ARG A 164 -2.48 8.30 11.60
CA ARG A 164 -1.39 9.27 11.85
C ARG A 164 -1.08 10.17 10.67
N LEU A 165 -1.45 9.78 9.47
CA LEU A 165 -1.29 10.57 8.26
C LEU A 165 -2.67 10.78 7.64
N VAL A 166 -3.07 12.03 7.46
CA VAL A 166 -4.38 12.39 6.92
C VAL A 166 -4.25 13.40 5.78
N LYS A 167 -5.24 13.41 4.90
CA LYS A 167 -5.31 14.35 3.78
C LYS A 167 -6.56 15.22 3.90
N GLY A 168 -6.35 16.47 4.27
CA GLY A 168 -7.44 17.40 4.61
C GLY A 168 -8.19 18.01 3.40
N ARG A 169 -7.68 17.86 2.15
CA ARG A 169 -8.30 18.45 0.96
C ARG A 169 -8.12 17.57 -0.28
N GLU A 170 -9.06 17.69 -1.20
CA GLU A 170 -8.92 17.07 -2.52
C GLU A 170 -7.77 17.70 -3.31
N THR A 171 -7.09 16.87 -4.09
CA THR A 171 -6.00 17.29 -4.99
C THR A 171 -6.18 16.63 -6.35
N PRO A 172 -5.59 17.18 -7.42
CA PRO A 172 -5.72 16.62 -8.75
C PRO A 172 -5.32 15.13 -8.78
N ARG A 173 -6.11 14.31 -9.47
CA ARG A 173 -5.81 12.89 -9.68
C ARG A 173 -4.63 12.75 -10.64
N SER A 174 -3.75 11.78 -10.39
CA SER A 174 -2.57 11.50 -11.25
C SER A 174 -2.87 10.53 -12.40
N ALA A 175 -4.03 9.86 -12.39
CA ALA A 175 -4.40 8.88 -13.41
C ALA A 175 -4.52 9.54 -14.80
N ASN A 176 -4.06 8.84 -15.83
CA ASN A 176 -4.16 9.25 -17.25
C ASN A 176 -3.48 10.60 -17.60
N ARG A 177 -2.45 11.00 -16.85
CA ARG A 177 -1.69 12.24 -17.09
C ARG A 177 -0.28 11.93 -17.60
N ASN A 178 0.35 12.92 -18.24
CA ASN A 178 1.76 12.87 -18.60
C ASN A 178 2.66 12.86 -17.34
N LEU A 179 3.96 12.68 -17.48
CA LEU A 179 4.90 12.56 -16.36
C LEU A 179 4.99 13.82 -15.50
N ASP A 180 4.95 15.01 -16.10
CA ASP A 180 5.06 16.27 -15.38
C ASP A 180 3.80 16.57 -14.59
N ASP A 181 2.63 16.31 -15.18
CA ASP A 181 1.34 16.41 -14.49
C ASP A 181 1.25 15.41 -13.32
N LYS A 182 1.80 14.19 -13.50
CA LYS A 182 1.87 13.19 -12.42
C LYS A 182 2.74 13.68 -11.26
N ARG A 183 3.88 14.32 -11.55
CA ARG A 183 4.76 14.90 -10.52
C ARG A 183 4.08 16.06 -9.81
N ALA A 184 3.45 16.96 -10.54
CA ALA A 184 2.71 18.09 -9.96
C ALA A 184 1.56 17.61 -9.08
N ALA A 185 0.77 16.63 -9.53
CA ALA A 185 -0.30 16.02 -8.75
C ALA A 185 0.23 15.33 -7.49
N ALA A 186 1.37 14.63 -7.58
CA ALA A 186 2.02 13.99 -6.43
C ALA A 186 2.53 15.00 -5.41
N ALA A 187 3.13 16.11 -5.86
CA ALA A 187 3.55 17.20 -4.99
C ALA A 187 2.37 17.87 -4.29
N ALA A 188 1.29 18.16 -5.03
CA ALA A 188 0.06 18.71 -4.46
C ALA A 188 -0.58 17.74 -3.44
N HIS A 189 -0.56 16.44 -3.71
CA HIS A 189 -1.00 15.43 -2.76
C HIS A 189 -0.17 15.48 -1.47
N ALA A 190 1.15 15.40 -1.57
CA ALA A 190 2.05 15.43 -0.40
C ALA A 190 1.90 16.73 0.42
N ALA A 191 1.71 17.88 -0.26
CA ALA A 191 1.48 19.16 0.41
C ALA A 191 0.12 19.25 1.13
N ALA A 192 -0.83 18.37 0.83
CA ALA A 192 -2.14 18.30 1.49
C ALA A 192 -2.16 17.34 2.69
N LEU A 193 -1.02 16.69 2.99
CA LEU A 193 -0.89 15.74 4.08
C LEU A 193 -0.51 16.41 5.38
N THR A 194 -1.10 15.92 6.47
CA THR A 194 -0.80 16.34 7.84
C THR A 194 -0.51 15.10 8.68
N TRP A 195 0.56 15.17 9.47
CA TRP A 195 0.81 14.21 10.54
C TRP A 195 -0.05 14.60 11.75
N THR A 196 -0.88 13.69 12.25
CA THR A 196 -1.83 13.92 13.35
C THR A 196 -1.32 13.46 14.71
N GLY A 197 -0.25 12.66 14.74
CA GLY A 197 0.45 12.29 15.97
C GLY A 197 1.27 13.44 16.54
N ASP A 198 1.83 13.24 17.71
CA ASP A 198 2.77 14.21 18.28
C ASP A 198 3.95 14.40 17.34
N THR A 199 4.46 15.62 17.27
CA THR A 199 5.62 15.94 16.43
C THR A 199 6.87 15.18 16.87
N GLY A 200 6.95 14.76 18.13
CA GLY A 200 8.01 13.89 18.64
C GLY A 200 7.96 12.48 18.09
N ASP A 201 6.77 11.96 17.79
CA ASP A 201 6.59 10.58 17.33
C ASP A 201 7.20 10.32 15.94
N ILE A 202 7.32 11.34 15.10
CA ILE A 202 7.92 11.21 13.77
C ILE A 202 9.43 11.44 13.76
N GLN A 203 9.97 12.10 14.81
CA GLN A 203 11.40 12.43 14.86
C GLN A 203 12.24 11.17 15.02
N GLY A 204 13.10 10.91 14.02
CA GLY A 204 13.96 9.73 14.00
C GLY A 204 13.24 8.43 13.66
N ALA A 205 11.93 8.45 13.44
CA ALA A 205 11.13 7.25 13.18
C ALA A 205 11.38 6.63 11.81
N THR A 206 11.30 5.31 11.74
CA THR A 206 11.18 4.54 10.49
C THR A 206 9.70 4.28 10.20
N ILE A 207 9.23 4.75 9.07
CA ILE A 207 7.82 4.67 8.66
C ILE A 207 7.66 3.65 7.53
N LEU A 208 6.72 2.71 7.69
CA LEU A 208 6.22 1.88 6.59
C LEU A 208 5.00 2.56 5.98
N LEU A 209 5.17 3.12 4.79
CA LEU A 209 4.11 3.81 4.03
C LEU A 209 3.39 2.80 3.14
N VAL A 210 2.11 2.56 3.45
CA VAL A 210 1.27 1.61 2.72
C VAL A 210 0.49 2.33 1.61
N ASP A 211 0.46 1.76 0.41
CA ASP A 211 -0.37 2.23 -0.70
C ASP A 211 -0.98 1.03 -1.44
N ASP A 212 -1.95 1.27 -2.31
CA ASP A 212 -2.58 0.19 -3.08
C ASP A 212 -1.74 -0.22 -4.31
N VAL A 213 -1.27 0.73 -5.10
CA VAL A 213 -0.60 0.44 -6.38
C VAL A 213 0.62 1.33 -6.61
N PHE A 214 1.76 0.71 -6.83
CA PHE A 214 2.95 1.41 -7.27
C PHE A 214 3.08 1.36 -8.81
N THR A 215 2.96 2.52 -9.45
CA THR A 215 3.18 2.70 -10.89
C THR A 215 4.58 3.28 -11.15
N SER A 216 4.70 4.58 -11.30
CA SER A 216 5.98 5.29 -11.43
C SER A 216 6.69 5.55 -10.10
N GLY A 217 5.95 5.51 -9.01
CA GLY A 217 6.43 5.86 -7.67
C GLY A 217 6.42 7.36 -7.35
N SER A 218 5.95 8.20 -8.25
CA SER A 218 5.97 9.67 -8.04
C SER A 218 5.21 10.09 -6.78
N GLN A 219 4.05 9.48 -6.51
CA GLN A 219 3.25 9.82 -5.34
C GLN A 219 3.95 9.38 -4.06
N LEU A 220 4.36 8.13 -3.98
CA LEU A 220 5.06 7.58 -2.81
C LEU A 220 6.35 8.37 -2.53
N GLN A 221 7.10 8.74 -3.58
CA GLN A 221 8.28 9.59 -3.46
C GLN A 221 7.97 10.93 -2.78
N GLN A 222 6.96 11.65 -3.24
CA GLN A 222 6.64 12.97 -2.69
C GLN A 222 6.14 12.88 -1.24
N VAL A 223 5.35 11.86 -0.92
CA VAL A 223 4.93 11.58 0.45
C VAL A 223 6.11 11.24 1.33
N ALA A 224 7.01 10.37 0.88
CA ALA A 224 8.21 10.00 1.62
C ALA A 224 9.13 11.19 1.87
N LEU A 225 9.36 12.05 0.87
CA LEU A 225 10.10 13.30 1.04
C LEU A 225 9.44 14.22 2.08
N ARG A 226 8.11 14.31 2.08
CA ARG A 226 7.36 15.09 3.07
C ARG A 226 7.54 14.54 4.48
N LEU A 227 7.43 13.22 4.66
CA LEU A 227 7.63 12.56 5.96
C LEU A 227 9.07 12.75 6.47
N ARG A 228 10.07 12.62 5.60
CA ARG A 228 11.47 12.89 5.95
C ARG A 228 11.69 14.36 6.33
N ALA A 229 11.11 15.29 5.59
CA ALA A 229 11.16 16.72 5.93
C ALA A 229 10.46 17.03 7.27
N SER A 230 9.53 16.18 7.71
CA SER A 230 8.89 16.25 9.03
C SER A 230 9.67 15.54 10.13
N GLY A 231 10.83 14.91 9.83
CA GLY A 231 11.72 14.33 10.82
C GLY A 231 11.89 12.81 10.77
N ALA A 232 11.18 12.09 9.90
CA ALA A 232 11.36 10.65 9.76
C ALA A 232 12.80 10.30 9.33
N ALA A 233 13.42 9.33 9.99
CA ALA A 233 14.77 8.86 9.65
C ALA A 233 14.78 7.97 8.41
N ASP A 234 13.74 7.15 8.23
CA ASP A 234 13.57 6.32 7.04
C ASP A 234 12.10 6.20 6.66
N VAL A 235 11.85 6.05 5.37
CA VAL A 235 10.53 5.68 4.84
C VAL A 235 10.70 4.48 3.93
N ARG A 236 9.99 3.41 4.26
CA ARG A 236 9.84 2.19 3.44
C ARG A 236 8.44 2.17 2.88
N GLY A 237 8.25 1.63 1.69
CA GLY A 237 6.93 1.45 1.11
C GLY A 237 6.49 -0.01 1.15
N LEU A 238 5.18 -0.24 1.33
CA LEU A 238 4.54 -1.52 1.09
C LEU A 238 3.30 -1.28 0.24
N VAL A 239 3.19 -1.95 -0.91
CA VAL A 239 2.05 -1.79 -1.79
C VAL A 239 1.37 -3.14 -2.06
N LEU A 240 0.06 -3.13 -2.22
CA LEU A 240 -0.65 -4.35 -2.62
C LEU A 240 -0.19 -4.83 -3.99
N ALA A 241 0.05 -3.91 -4.91
CA ALA A 241 0.38 -4.30 -6.26
C ALA A 241 1.42 -3.40 -6.95
N ARG A 242 2.36 -4.03 -7.63
CA ARG A 242 3.35 -3.40 -8.51
C ARG A 242 2.91 -3.49 -9.97
N VAL A 243 2.72 -2.36 -10.61
CA VAL A 243 2.44 -2.35 -12.06
C VAL A 243 3.70 -2.77 -12.81
N PRO A 244 3.63 -3.83 -13.65
CA PRO A 244 4.75 -4.19 -14.50
C PRO A 244 5.15 -3.01 -15.39
N TRP A 245 6.42 -2.74 -15.50
CA TRP A 245 6.91 -1.74 -16.44
C TRP A 245 7.04 -2.40 -17.80
N SER A 246 6.15 -2.07 -18.71
CA SER A 246 6.37 -2.30 -20.14
C SER A 246 7.26 -1.17 -20.64
N GLY A 247 8.54 -1.45 -20.83
CA GLY A 247 9.51 -0.53 -21.42
C GLY A 247 9.17 -0.12 -22.84
#